data_e70b826aa6a80d67584a96b96a45dd9d
#
_entry.id   e70b826aa6a80d67584a96b96a45dd9d
#
_cell.length_a   1.000
_cell.length_b   1.000
_cell.length_c   1.000
_cell.angle_alpha   90.00
_cell.angle_beta   90.00
_cell.angle_gamma   90.00
#
_symmetry.space_group_name_H-M   'P 1'
#
loop_
_entity.id
_entity.type
_entity.pdbx_description
1 polymer ?
#
loop_
_entity_poly.entity_id
_entity_poly.type
_entity_poly.pdbx_seq_one_letter_code
_entity_poly.pdbx_strand_id
1 'polypeptide(L)'
;MLFRSMNPAKAPWYFLGLQEMLVYFDPWIAGVVMPTLIIIGLMVIPYIDTNPLGSGYYTWKQRRFSISTFLFGFIVLWVSMIIIGTFIRGPGWQWFWPGQTWDHNRLIYEVNRDLPDIFGITSNLAKGIFGAMVVGGYFAGAGFALHALFRRYNPKDYQRMSFLQYSIMQFFLLTMVALPIKMLLRLLFHIKYVWITPWFNI
;
A
#
# COMPACT_ATOMS: atom_id res chain seq x y z
N MET A 1 25.44 -27.09 15.08
CA MET A 1 24.28 -26.38 15.71
C MET A 1 23.24 -26.19 14.64
N LEU A 2 22.13 -26.90 14.70
CA LEU A 2 21.00 -26.68 13.77
C LEU A 2 20.28 -25.41 14.27
N PHE A 3 20.38 -24.33 13.50
CA PHE A 3 19.61 -23.11 13.76
C PHE A 3 18.15 -23.39 13.40
N ARG A 4 17.32 -23.54 14.41
CA ARG A 4 15.85 -23.60 14.22
C ARG A 4 15.31 -22.19 14.11
N SER A 5 14.53 -21.90 13.10
CA SER A 5 13.79 -20.65 13.00
C SER A 5 12.79 -20.56 14.16
N MET A 6 12.74 -19.40 14.81
CA MET A 6 11.82 -19.16 15.92
C MET A 6 10.38 -19.00 15.41
N ASN A 7 9.40 -19.36 16.25
CA ASN A 7 8.01 -19.04 15.97
C ASN A 7 7.86 -17.52 15.76
N PRO A 8 6.99 -17.08 14.83
CA PRO A 8 6.82 -15.66 14.57
C PRO A 8 6.24 -14.95 15.80
N ALA A 9 6.91 -13.90 16.25
CA ALA A 9 6.37 -12.98 17.25
C ALA A 9 5.30 -12.13 16.56
N LYS A 10 4.03 -12.53 16.71
CA LYS A 10 2.89 -11.84 16.10
C LYS A 10 2.39 -10.74 17.00
N ALA A 11 2.22 -9.55 16.46
CA ALA A 11 1.52 -8.46 17.12
C ALA A 11 0.04 -8.81 17.36
N PRO A 12 -0.68 -8.10 18.25
CA PRO A 12 -2.13 -8.22 18.34
C PRO A 12 -2.79 -8.05 16.98
N TRP A 13 -3.92 -8.75 16.76
CA TRP A 13 -4.55 -8.87 15.44
C TRP A 13 -4.77 -7.53 14.72
N TYR A 14 -5.07 -6.46 15.44
CA TYR A 14 -5.29 -5.13 14.86
C TYR A 14 -4.02 -4.42 14.37
N PHE A 15 -2.84 -4.77 14.90
CA PHE A 15 -1.54 -4.30 14.40
C PHE A 15 -0.87 -5.25 13.40
N LEU A 16 -1.43 -6.43 13.22
CA LEU A 16 -0.82 -7.45 12.38
C LEU A 16 -0.75 -7.02 10.91
N GLY A 17 -1.71 -6.20 10.46
CA GLY A 17 -1.67 -5.59 9.14
C GLY A 17 -0.45 -4.67 8.93
N LEU A 18 -0.10 -3.86 9.94
CA LEU A 18 1.12 -3.04 9.90
C LEU A 18 2.38 -3.91 9.93
N GLN A 19 2.38 -4.97 10.73
CA GLN A 19 3.50 -5.91 10.77
C GLN A 19 3.71 -6.61 9.43
N GLU A 20 2.65 -6.98 8.73
CA GLU A 20 2.75 -7.53 7.38
C GLU A 20 3.24 -6.48 6.37
N MET A 21 2.86 -5.20 6.52
CA MET A 21 3.37 -4.12 5.67
C MET A 21 4.88 -3.93 5.77
N LEU A 22 5.50 -4.26 6.92
CA LEU A 22 6.96 -4.22 7.10
C LEU A 22 7.72 -5.20 6.18
N VAL A 23 7.04 -6.21 5.66
CA VAL A 23 7.63 -7.10 4.65
C VAL A 23 7.84 -6.38 3.33
N TYR A 24 6.94 -5.45 2.97
CA TYR A 24 6.91 -4.80 1.66
C TYR A 24 7.56 -3.43 1.63
N PHE A 25 7.58 -2.75 2.78
CA PHE A 25 8.07 -1.38 2.91
C PHE A 25 9.13 -1.27 4.00
N ASP A 26 9.92 -0.22 3.91
CA ASP A 26 10.84 0.18 4.98
C ASP A 26 10.04 0.49 6.28
N PRO A 27 10.58 0.19 7.47
CA PRO A 27 9.92 0.49 8.75
C PRO A 27 9.44 1.93 8.91
N TRP A 28 10.17 2.89 8.37
CA TRP A 28 9.76 4.29 8.37
C TRP A 28 8.48 4.53 7.56
N ILE A 29 8.39 3.94 6.38
CA ILE A 29 7.21 4.04 5.52
C ILE A 29 6.02 3.30 6.13
N ALA A 30 6.22 2.05 6.53
CA ALA A 30 5.12 1.21 7.05
C ALA A 30 4.64 1.67 8.44
N GLY A 31 5.56 2.07 9.34
CA GLY A 31 5.25 2.39 10.74
C GLY A 31 4.86 3.84 10.99
N VAL A 32 5.32 4.79 10.18
CA VAL A 32 5.07 6.22 10.40
C VAL A 32 4.26 6.83 9.26
N VAL A 33 4.78 6.76 8.03
CA VAL A 33 4.15 7.49 6.90
C VAL A 33 2.76 6.95 6.59
N MET A 34 2.60 5.64 6.47
CA MET A 34 1.30 5.03 6.14
C MET A 34 0.22 5.25 7.20
N PRO A 35 0.45 5.02 8.50
CA PRO A 35 -0.53 5.36 9.53
C PRO A 35 -0.88 6.84 9.56
N THR A 36 0.11 7.72 9.38
CA THR A 36 -0.12 9.17 9.32
C THR A 36 -1.00 9.55 8.11
N LEU A 37 -0.75 8.97 6.93
CA LEU A 37 -1.59 9.19 5.76
C LEU A 37 -3.03 8.69 5.97
N ILE A 38 -3.23 7.58 6.66
CA ILE A 38 -4.58 7.09 7.02
C ILE A 38 -5.29 8.11 7.91
N ILE A 39 -4.61 8.59 8.97
CA ILE A 39 -5.19 9.59 9.89
C ILE A 39 -5.53 10.88 9.14
N ILE A 40 -4.61 11.42 8.35
CA ILE A 40 -4.85 12.63 7.56
C ILE A 40 -5.99 12.40 6.57
N GLY A 41 -6.04 11.24 5.90
CA GLY A 41 -7.11 10.87 4.99
C GLY A 41 -8.48 10.89 5.66
N LEU A 42 -8.59 10.33 6.87
CA LEU A 42 -9.84 10.38 7.66
C LEU A 42 -10.21 11.80 8.05
N MET A 43 -9.24 12.65 8.43
CA MET A 43 -9.49 14.06 8.77
C MET A 43 -9.96 14.88 7.57
N VAL A 44 -9.56 14.52 6.36
CA VAL A 44 -9.88 15.27 5.13
C VAL A 44 -11.25 14.92 4.57
N ILE A 45 -11.84 13.77 4.94
CA ILE A 45 -13.16 13.33 4.42
C ILE A 45 -14.22 14.42 4.46
N PRO A 46 -14.45 15.14 5.57
CA PRO A 46 -15.49 16.17 5.63
C PRO A 46 -15.28 17.33 4.64
N TYR A 47 -14.03 17.59 4.27
CA TYR A 47 -13.66 18.67 3.35
C TYR A 47 -13.76 18.27 1.87
N ILE A 48 -13.64 16.96 1.58
CA ILE A 48 -13.72 16.43 0.21
C ILE A 48 -15.16 16.04 -0.14
N ASP A 49 -15.99 15.69 0.84
CA ASP A 49 -17.35 15.21 0.59
C ASP A 49 -18.21 16.32 -0.06
N THR A 50 -18.63 16.08 -1.27
CA THR A 50 -19.45 17.00 -2.08
C THR A 50 -20.94 16.80 -1.91
N ASN A 51 -21.37 15.93 -0.99
CA ASN A 51 -22.79 15.62 -0.82
C ASN A 51 -23.55 16.75 -0.10
N PRO A 52 -24.53 17.40 -0.76
CA PRO A 52 -25.29 18.50 -0.17
C PRO A 52 -26.32 18.05 0.87
N LEU A 53 -26.62 16.75 0.97
CA LEU A 53 -27.70 16.21 1.82
C LEU A 53 -27.25 15.91 3.25
N GLY A 54 -26.24 16.57 3.74
CA GLY A 54 -25.81 16.47 5.13
C GLY A 54 -25.17 15.14 5.55
N SER A 55 -24.66 15.13 6.76
CA SER A 55 -24.01 13.99 7.39
C SER A 55 -25.04 13.18 8.17
N GLY A 56 -25.04 11.90 8.05
CA GLY A 56 -25.81 11.00 8.92
C GLY A 56 -26.40 9.77 8.27
N TYR A 57 -26.61 9.80 6.97
CA TYR A 57 -27.09 8.62 6.24
C TYR A 57 -26.10 8.23 5.15
N TYR A 58 -25.51 7.06 5.29
CA TYR A 58 -24.77 6.41 4.20
C TYR A 58 -25.76 5.93 3.15
N THR A 59 -26.09 6.78 2.21
CA THR A 59 -26.90 6.38 1.06
C THR A 59 -26.00 5.86 -0.04
N TRP A 60 -26.06 4.56 -0.31
CA TRP A 60 -25.29 3.91 -1.36
C TRP A 60 -25.39 4.61 -2.73
N LYS A 61 -26.60 5.01 -3.10
CA LYS A 61 -26.83 5.70 -4.39
C LYS A 61 -26.08 7.02 -4.53
N GLN A 62 -25.89 7.76 -3.43
CA GLN A 62 -25.29 9.09 -3.44
C GLN A 62 -23.77 9.04 -3.27
N ARG A 63 -23.28 8.09 -2.47
CA ARG A 63 -21.86 7.98 -2.09
C ARG A 63 -21.22 6.66 -2.54
N ARG A 64 -21.68 6.12 -3.66
CA ARG A 64 -21.22 4.83 -4.16
C ARG A 64 -19.70 4.76 -4.31
N PHE A 65 -19.09 5.78 -4.88
CA PHE A 65 -17.65 5.85 -5.07
C PHE A 65 -16.90 5.84 -3.72
N SER A 66 -17.27 6.74 -2.81
CA SER A 66 -16.61 6.86 -1.50
C SER A 66 -16.73 5.59 -0.67
N ILE A 67 -17.94 4.99 -0.62
CA ILE A 67 -18.18 3.75 0.12
C ILE A 67 -17.38 2.59 -0.49
N SER A 68 -17.39 2.44 -1.82
CA SER A 68 -16.63 1.38 -2.49
C SER A 68 -15.13 1.51 -2.28
N THR A 69 -14.60 2.74 -2.32
CA THR A 69 -13.19 3.03 -2.09
C THR A 69 -12.79 2.71 -0.65
N PHE A 70 -13.61 3.10 0.33
CA PHE A 70 -13.37 2.78 1.74
C PHE A 70 -13.40 1.27 1.98
N LEU A 71 -14.41 0.56 1.46
CA LEU A 71 -14.52 -0.89 1.61
C LEU A 71 -13.35 -1.63 0.94
N PHE A 72 -12.90 -1.16 -0.22
CA PHE A 72 -11.71 -1.71 -0.85
C PHE A 72 -10.47 -1.53 0.04
N GLY A 73 -10.21 -0.34 0.54
CA GLY A 73 -9.06 -0.06 1.42
C GLY A 73 -9.11 -0.86 2.72
N PHE A 74 -10.28 -0.91 3.36
CA PHE A 74 -10.44 -1.59 4.64
C PHE A 74 -10.54 -3.11 4.49
N ILE A 75 -11.51 -3.61 3.71
CA ILE A 75 -11.76 -5.07 3.62
C ILE A 75 -10.70 -5.74 2.74
N VAL A 76 -10.46 -5.22 1.54
CA VAL A 76 -9.58 -5.90 0.59
C VAL A 76 -8.11 -5.72 0.97
N LEU A 77 -7.66 -4.52 1.33
CA LEU A 77 -6.25 -4.29 1.64
C LEU A 77 -5.94 -4.61 3.10
N TRP A 78 -6.59 -3.96 4.05
CA TRP A 78 -6.23 -4.09 5.47
C TRP A 78 -6.55 -5.46 6.05
N VAL A 79 -7.79 -5.93 5.89
CA VAL A 79 -8.21 -7.24 6.42
C VAL A 79 -7.45 -8.39 5.77
N SER A 80 -7.14 -8.31 4.46
CA SER A 80 -6.34 -9.34 3.80
C SER A 80 -4.93 -9.44 4.38
N MET A 81 -4.28 -8.31 4.70
CA MET A 81 -2.96 -8.31 5.37
C MET A 81 -3.02 -8.92 6.76
N ILE A 82 -4.10 -8.66 7.52
CA ILE A 82 -4.32 -9.32 8.83
C ILE A 82 -4.46 -10.83 8.66
N ILE A 83 -5.24 -11.28 7.67
CA ILE A 83 -5.42 -12.71 7.38
C ILE A 83 -4.09 -13.36 6.97
N ILE A 84 -3.32 -12.74 6.09
CA ILE A 84 -2.00 -13.21 5.69
C ILE A 84 -1.08 -13.33 6.90
N GLY A 85 -0.95 -12.28 7.69
CA GLY A 85 -0.10 -12.28 8.88
C GLY A 85 -0.53 -13.28 9.95
N THR A 86 -1.85 -13.53 10.10
CA THR A 86 -2.38 -14.45 11.10
C THR A 86 -2.21 -15.91 10.70
N PHE A 87 -2.61 -16.27 9.48
CA PHE A 87 -2.78 -17.67 9.08
C PHE A 87 -1.70 -18.19 8.14
N ILE A 88 -1.05 -17.30 7.37
CA ILE A 88 -0.12 -17.70 6.31
C ILE A 88 1.33 -17.56 6.75
N ARG A 89 1.65 -16.64 7.65
CA ARG A 89 3.00 -16.43 8.16
C ARG A 89 3.34 -17.39 9.29
N GLY A 90 4.38 -18.20 9.08
CA GLY A 90 4.91 -19.20 10.03
C GLY A 90 6.32 -18.87 10.51
N PRO A 91 7.11 -19.86 10.97
CA PRO A 91 8.46 -19.69 11.48
C PRO A 91 9.37 -18.89 10.55
N GLY A 92 10.13 -17.94 11.13
CA GLY A 92 10.96 -17.01 10.35
C GLY A 92 10.21 -16.05 9.44
N TRP A 93 8.92 -15.81 9.70
CA TRP A 93 8.02 -14.97 8.90
C TRP A 93 7.88 -15.46 7.44
N GLN A 94 8.11 -16.77 7.22
CA GLN A 94 8.01 -17.37 5.91
C GLN A 94 6.56 -17.70 5.55
N TRP A 95 6.31 -17.91 4.26
CA TRP A 95 5.00 -18.23 3.71
C TRP A 95 4.71 -19.72 3.85
N PHE A 96 3.62 -20.05 4.54
CA PHE A 96 3.10 -21.41 4.67
C PHE A 96 1.62 -21.42 4.27
N TRP A 97 1.26 -22.33 3.39
CA TRP A 97 -0.14 -22.48 3.00
C TRP A 97 -0.95 -23.11 4.14
N PRO A 98 -2.25 -22.78 4.26
CA PRO A 98 -3.13 -23.39 5.24
C PRO A 98 -3.09 -24.93 5.13
N GLY A 99 -2.87 -25.62 6.25
CA GLY A 99 -2.73 -27.08 6.30
C GLY A 99 -1.31 -27.62 6.14
N GLN A 100 -0.33 -26.79 5.83
CA GLN A 100 1.09 -27.20 5.88
C GLN A 100 1.59 -27.19 7.33
N THR A 101 2.39 -28.23 7.66
CA THR A 101 3.10 -28.25 8.95
C THR A 101 4.20 -27.19 8.95
N TRP A 102 4.33 -26.48 10.06
CA TRP A 102 5.37 -25.48 10.23
C TRP A 102 6.74 -26.17 10.38
N ASP A 103 7.55 -26.08 9.33
CA ASP A 103 8.90 -26.59 9.34
C ASP A 103 9.90 -25.54 9.79
N HIS A 104 10.44 -25.70 11.00
CA HIS A 104 11.45 -24.81 11.59
C HIS A 104 12.83 -24.92 10.94
N ASN A 105 13.06 -25.96 10.14
CA ASN A 105 14.33 -26.16 9.44
C ASN A 105 14.32 -25.58 8.02
N ARG A 106 13.16 -25.08 7.56
CA ARG A 106 13.02 -24.48 6.24
C ARG A 106 13.66 -23.08 6.24
N LEU A 107 14.89 -23.02 5.75
CA LEU A 107 15.60 -21.75 5.52
C LEU A 107 15.46 -21.40 4.04
N ILE A 108 14.57 -20.51 3.73
CA ILE A 108 14.46 -19.94 2.38
C ILE A 108 15.12 -18.57 2.43
N TYR A 109 16.24 -18.43 1.73
CA TYR A 109 16.84 -17.12 1.48
C TYR A 109 16.06 -16.45 0.35
N GLU A 110 15.27 -15.43 0.68
CA GLU A 110 14.64 -14.63 -0.36
C GLU A 110 15.70 -13.82 -1.10
N VAL A 111 15.91 -14.12 -2.37
CA VAL A 111 16.78 -13.33 -3.24
C VAL A 111 15.97 -12.13 -3.73
N ASN A 112 15.99 -11.06 -2.96
CA ASN A 112 15.35 -9.81 -3.34
C ASN A 112 16.37 -8.88 -4.00
N ARG A 113 15.95 -8.20 -5.06
CA ARG A 113 16.75 -7.20 -5.77
C ARG A 113 16.06 -5.85 -5.72
N ASP A 114 16.83 -4.80 -5.66
CA ASP A 114 16.28 -3.46 -5.77
C ASP A 114 16.10 -3.08 -7.24
N LEU A 115 15.05 -2.31 -7.55
CA LEU A 115 14.74 -1.96 -8.93
C LEU A 115 15.91 -1.27 -9.65
N PRO A 116 16.60 -0.28 -9.04
CA PRO A 116 17.78 0.35 -9.68
C PRO A 116 18.91 -0.64 -9.99
N ASP A 117 19.09 -1.67 -9.14
CA ASP A 117 20.15 -2.67 -9.34
C ASP A 117 19.87 -3.58 -10.55
N ILE A 118 18.61 -3.82 -10.86
CA ILE A 118 18.20 -4.55 -12.07
C ILE A 118 18.64 -3.80 -13.33
N PHE A 119 18.63 -2.45 -13.28
CA PHE A 119 19.11 -1.60 -14.38
C PHE A 119 20.61 -1.28 -14.33
N GLY A 120 21.36 -1.91 -13.41
CA GLY A 120 22.81 -1.72 -13.29
C GLY A 120 23.25 -0.36 -12.73
N ILE A 121 22.35 0.34 -12.03
CA ILE A 121 22.65 1.66 -11.44
C ILE A 121 23.35 1.45 -10.10
N THR A 122 24.63 1.84 -10.00
CA THR A 122 25.46 1.63 -8.79
C THR A 122 25.56 2.86 -7.91
N SER A 123 25.49 4.06 -8.48
CA SER A 123 25.61 5.33 -7.75
C SER A 123 24.39 5.62 -6.88
N ASN A 124 24.57 5.93 -5.59
CA ASN A 124 23.48 6.23 -4.66
C ASN A 124 22.64 7.44 -5.12
N LEU A 125 23.27 8.48 -5.67
CA LEU A 125 22.57 9.63 -6.21
C LEU A 125 21.69 9.22 -7.41
N ALA A 126 22.25 8.42 -8.34
CA ALA A 126 21.51 7.94 -9.50
C ALA A 126 20.35 7.02 -9.11
N LYS A 127 20.50 6.16 -8.10
CA LYS A 127 19.41 5.34 -7.53
C LYS A 127 18.28 6.22 -6.99
N GLY A 128 18.63 7.29 -6.26
CA GLY A 128 17.64 8.25 -5.74
C GLY A 128 16.87 8.96 -6.84
N ILE A 129 17.56 9.48 -7.87
CA ILE A 129 16.93 10.16 -9.00
C ILE A 129 16.06 9.19 -9.81
N PHE A 130 16.57 7.99 -10.10
CA PHE A 130 15.83 6.97 -10.83
C PHE A 130 14.52 6.59 -10.09
N GLY A 131 14.60 6.32 -8.79
CA GLY A 131 13.43 6.00 -7.98
C GLY A 131 12.42 7.15 -7.94
N ALA A 132 12.90 8.40 -7.80
CA ALA A 132 12.04 9.58 -7.86
C ALA A 132 11.35 9.73 -9.23
N MET A 133 12.03 9.44 -10.33
CA MET A 133 11.41 9.42 -11.66
C MET A 133 10.35 8.31 -11.81
N VAL A 134 10.60 7.11 -11.29
CA VAL A 134 9.64 6.00 -11.35
C VAL A 134 8.40 6.33 -10.53
N VAL A 135 8.57 6.78 -9.28
CA VAL A 135 7.44 7.16 -8.41
C VAL A 135 6.70 8.38 -8.95
N GLY A 136 7.42 9.41 -9.39
CA GLY A 136 6.83 10.59 -10.04
C GLY A 136 6.09 10.24 -11.33
N GLY A 137 6.66 9.37 -12.16
CA GLY A 137 6.03 8.82 -13.37
C GLY A 137 4.74 8.04 -13.06
N TYR A 138 4.73 7.26 -11.98
CA TYR A 138 3.53 6.60 -11.50
C TYR A 138 2.43 7.62 -11.14
N PHE A 139 2.74 8.61 -10.30
CA PHE A 139 1.75 9.62 -9.91
C PHE A 139 1.26 10.45 -11.10
N ALA A 140 2.15 10.80 -12.04
CA ALA A 140 1.76 11.53 -13.24
C ALA A 140 0.92 10.66 -14.19
N GLY A 141 1.41 9.47 -14.56
CA GLY A 141 0.76 8.60 -15.53
C GLY A 141 -0.56 8.00 -15.01
N ALA A 142 -0.53 7.39 -13.83
CA ALA A 142 -1.72 6.85 -13.20
C ALA A 142 -2.69 7.97 -12.80
N GLY A 143 -2.17 9.14 -12.42
CA GLY A 143 -2.96 10.33 -12.13
C GLY A 143 -3.72 10.82 -13.36
N PHE A 144 -3.08 10.90 -14.50
CA PHE A 144 -3.74 11.26 -15.76
C PHE A 144 -4.80 10.23 -16.17
N ALA A 145 -4.47 8.94 -16.08
CA ALA A 145 -5.41 7.86 -16.37
C ALA A 145 -6.63 7.90 -15.43
N LEU A 146 -6.39 8.07 -14.13
CA LEU A 146 -7.46 8.21 -13.14
C LEU A 146 -8.33 9.44 -13.40
N HIS A 147 -7.71 10.57 -13.79
CA HIS A 147 -8.45 11.78 -14.16
C HIS A 147 -9.40 11.51 -15.34
N ALA A 148 -8.92 10.88 -16.39
CA ALA A 148 -9.75 10.53 -17.56
C ALA A 148 -10.89 9.58 -17.17
N LEU A 149 -10.59 8.55 -16.37
CA LEU A 149 -11.59 7.58 -15.88
C LEU A 149 -12.62 8.24 -14.97
N PHE A 150 -12.19 9.03 -13.99
CA PHE A 150 -13.10 9.67 -13.03
C PHE A 150 -14.04 10.66 -13.72
N ARG A 151 -13.52 11.46 -14.64
CA ARG A 151 -14.32 12.37 -15.48
C ARG A 151 -15.38 11.62 -16.30
N ARG A 152 -15.03 10.43 -16.78
CA ARG A 152 -15.94 9.60 -17.60
C ARG A 152 -17.01 8.90 -16.77
N TYR A 153 -16.64 8.30 -15.63
CA TYR A 153 -17.55 7.45 -14.84
C TYR A 153 -18.28 8.19 -13.73
N ASN A 154 -17.71 9.28 -13.20
CA ASN A 154 -18.29 10.08 -12.13
C ASN A 154 -18.34 11.58 -12.47
N PRO A 155 -18.98 11.97 -13.59
CA PRO A 155 -18.98 13.36 -14.06
C PRO A 155 -19.68 14.32 -13.08
N LYS A 156 -20.68 13.86 -12.33
CA LYS A 156 -21.41 14.65 -11.35
C LYS A 156 -20.53 15.05 -10.16
N ASP A 157 -19.78 14.11 -9.61
CA ASP A 157 -18.88 14.34 -8.49
C ASP A 157 -17.68 15.18 -8.94
N TYR A 158 -17.15 14.93 -10.13
CA TYR A 158 -16.07 15.71 -10.72
C TYR A 158 -16.42 17.19 -10.87
N GLN A 159 -17.62 17.53 -11.35
CA GLN A 159 -18.06 18.90 -11.53
C GLN A 159 -18.33 19.64 -10.22
N ARG A 160 -18.62 18.91 -9.13
CA ARG A 160 -18.87 19.49 -7.80
C ARG A 160 -17.60 19.72 -7.00
N MET A 161 -16.53 19.02 -7.32
CA MET A 161 -15.24 19.12 -6.62
C MET A 161 -14.46 20.33 -7.10
N SER A 162 -13.87 21.07 -6.16
CA SER A 162 -12.83 22.04 -6.48
C SER A 162 -11.54 21.32 -6.91
N PHE A 163 -10.64 22.04 -7.59
CA PHE A 163 -9.35 21.49 -8.00
C PHE A 163 -8.55 20.92 -6.81
N LEU A 164 -8.57 21.61 -5.67
CA LEU A 164 -7.84 21.17 -4.47
C LEU A 164 -8.46 19.89 -3.89
N GLN A 165 -9.78 19.83 -3.76
CA GLN A 165 -10.50 18.64 -3.28
C GLN A 165 -10.20 17.42 -4.17
N TYR A 166 -10.25 17.62 -5.48
CA TYR A 166 -9.96 16.59 -6.45
C TYR A 166 -8.50 16.10 -6.34
N SER A 167 -7.53 17.01 -6.25
CA SER A 167 -6.11 16.68 -6.15
C SER A 167 -5.79 15.88 -4.88
N ILE A 168 -6.39 16.27 -3.74
CA ILE A 168 -6.22 15.57 -2.47
C ILE A 168 -6.82 14.15 -2.56
N MET A 169 -8.05 14.03 -3.07
CA MET A 169 -8.70 12.73 -3.28
C MET A 169 -7.84 11.83 -4.20
N GLN A 170 -7.36 12.37 -5.30
CA GLN A 170 -6.53 11.65 -6.26
C GLN A 170 -5.21 11.17 -5.64
N PHE A 171 -4.55 12.02 -4.85
CA PHE A 171 -3.31 11.67 -4.14
C PHE A 171 -3.52 10.47 -3.21
N PHE A 172 -4.55 10.51 -2.34
CA PHE A 172 -4.84 9.40 -1.43
C PHE A 172 -5.24 8.12 -2.16
N LEU A 173 -6.04 8.24 -3.22
CA LEU A 173 -6.46 7.08 -4.01
C LEU A 173 -5.26 6.41 -4.69
N LEU A 174 -4.38 7.20 -5.31
CA LEU A 174 -3.16 6.67 -5.94
C LEU A 174 -2.21 6.05 -4.92
N THR A 175 -2.05 6.66 -3.75
CA THR A 175 -1.24 6.09 -2.66
C THR A 175 -1.83 4.76 -2.19
N MET A 176 -3.15 4.66 -2.04
CA MET A 176 -3.82 3.42 -1.68
C MET A 176 -3.61 2.33 -2.75
N VAL A 177 -3.72 2.67 -4.03
CA VAL A 177 -3.49 1.72 -5.15
C VAL A 177 -2.01 1.32 -5.28
N ALA A 178 -1.08 2.18 -4.87
CA ALA A 178 0.34 1.84 -4.85
C ALA A 178 0.66 0.66 -3.90
N LEU A 179 -0.12 0.47 -2.83
CA LEU A 179 0.09 -0.64 -1.88
C LEU A 179 0.02 -2.01 -2.54
N PRO A 180 -1.10 -2.41 -3.18
CA PRO A 180 -1.17 -3.71 -3.85
C PRO A 180 -0.17 -3.83 -5.00
N ILE A 181 0.12 -2.75 -5.73
CA ILE A 181 1.15 -2.76 -6.77
C ILE A 181 2.50 -3.13 -6.16
N LYS A 182 2.88 -2.51 -5.05
CA LYS A 182 4.13 -2.80 -4.35
C LYS A 182 4.18 -4.22 -3.82
N MET A 183 3.07 -4.73 -3.26
CA MET A 183 2.97 -6.11 -2.82
C MET A 183 3.20 -7.08 -3.99
N LEU A 184 2.56 -6.84 -5.14
CA LEU A 184 2.74 -7.66 -6.34
C LEU A 184 4.18 -7.59 -6.88
N LEU A 185 4.81 -6.42 -6.90
CA LEU A 185 6.21 -6.27 -7.30
C LEU A 185 7.14 -7.10 -6.40
N ARG A 186 6.87 -7.15 -5.10
CA ARG A 186 7.64 -7.97 -4.17
C ARG A 186 7.39 -9.46 -4.34
N LEU A 187 6.12 -9.87 -4.44
CA LEU A 187 5.75 -11.29 -4.46
C LEU A 187 6.02 -11.96 -5.81
N LEU A 188 5.81 -11.25 -6.93
CA LEU A 188 5.96 -11.82 -8.27
C LEU A 188 7.34 -11.58 -8.88
N PHE A 189 7.91 -10.40 -8.65
CA PHE A 189 9.17 -9.99 -9.28
C PHE A 189 10.36 -9.93 -8.31
N HIS A 190 10.12 -10.21 -7.01
CA HIS A 190 11.15 -10.15 -5.96
C HIS A 190 11.84 -8.77 -5.86
N ILE A 191 11.12 -7.69 -6.21
CA ILE A 191 11.62 -6.31 -6.13
C ILE A 191 11.40 -5.80 -4.71
N LYS A 192 12.53 -5.54 -4.00
CA LYS A 192 12.49 -5.07 -2.61
C LYS A 192 12.18 -3.59 -2.52
N TYR A 193 13.00 -2.77 -3.18
CA TYR A 193 12.80 -1.32 -3.17
C TYR A 193 12.78 -0.75 -4.59
N VAL A 194 11.89 0.20 -4.81
CA VAL A 194 11.73 0.94 -6.07
C VAL A 194 12.48 2.26 -6.00
N TRP A 195 12.44 2.91 -4.84
CA TRP A 195 13.11 4.17 -4.58
C TRP A 195 14.01 4.04 -3.36
N ILE A 196 15.30 4.24 -3.55
CA ILE A 196 16.33 4.11 -2.52
C ILE A 196 16.91 5.49 -2.26
N THR A 197 16.85 5.89 -0.99
CA THR A 197 17.47 7.13 -0.50
C THR A 197 18.26 6.83 0.76
N PRO A 198 19.17 7.74 1.19
CA PRO A 198 19.89 7.56 2.44
C PRO A 198 18.99 7.53 3.69
N TRP A 199 17.77 8.04 3.59
CA TRP A 199 16.87 8.22 4.73
C TRP A 199 15.67 7.27 4.75
N PHE A 200 15.17 6.88 3.59
CA PHE A 200 14.01 5.97 3.46
C PHE A 200 14.05 5.19 2.15
N ASN A 201 13.40 4.05 2.12
CA ASN A 201 13.31 3.18 0.96
C ASN A 201 11.84 2.78 0.71
N ILE A 202 11.39 2.87 -0.54
CA ILE A 202 10.03 2.51 -0.96
C ILE A 202 10.07 1.33 -1.94
#